data_35a9d0e0f1bf9bdde1a5386098a8d694
#
_entry.id   35a9d0e0f1bf9bdde1a5386098a8d694
#
_cell.length_a   1.000
_cell.length_b   1.000
_cell.length_c   1.000
_cell.angle_alpha   90.00
_cell.angle_beta   90.00
_cell.angle_gamma   90.00
#
_symmetry.space_group_name_H-M   'P 1'
#
loop_
_entity.id
_entity.type
_entity.pdbx_description
1 polymer ?
#
loop_
_entity_poly.entity_id
_entity_poly.type
_entity_poly.pdbx_seq_one_letter_code
_entity_poly.pdbx_strand_id
1 'polypeptide(L)'
;MNNIEIGNYIKKLRKEKRYTQKQLAEKLNVSFQAVSKWETGETLPDTSLLLTLANELNTSVERLLNGGKIVMKENTLISVKNIVDGFKYLLKVKDCFGEKSTFWLGLVEGINKKMNMDLLDALENHKEVLYTEVILQYINNENCKVDIDEVRKYIKKEKYVALIERFNNK
;
A
#
# COMPACT_ATOMS: atom_id res chain seq x y z
N MET A 1 -5.30 -0.41 18.74
CA MET A 1 -4.18 0.43 18.28
C MET A 1 -2.91 -0.12 18.89
N ASN A 2 -1.86 -0.37 18.12
CA ASN A 2 -0.60 -0.89 18.64
C ASN A 2 0.41 0.27 18.72
N ASN A 3 0.66 0.78 19.94
CA ASN A 3 1.57 1.91 20.17
C ASN A 3 2.98 1.65 19.64
N ILE A 4 3.45 0.40 19.69
CA ILE A 4 4.76 -0.01 19.18
C ILE A 4 4.84 0.15 17.66
N GLU A 5 3.78 -0.22 16.93
CA GLU A 5 3.74 -0.05 15.47
C GLU A 5 3.75 1.44 15.08
N ILE A 6 2.99 2.26 15.79
CA ILE A 6 2.96 3.72 15.61
C ILE A 6 4.35 4.31 15.86
N GLY A 7 4.97 3.96 17.00
CA GLY A 7 6.30 4.42 17.35
C GLY A 7 7.38 4.02 16.35
N ASN A 8 7.36 2.77 15.91
CA ASN A 8 8.27 2.28 14.86
C ASN A 8 8.10 3.04 13.54
N TYR A 9 6.87 3.40 13.19
CA TYR A 9 6.60 4.16 11.98
C TYR A 9 7.09 5.61 12.09
N ILE A 10 6.86 6.28 13.23
CA ILE A 10 7.44 7.60 13.51
C ILE A 10 8.97 7.56 13.39
N LYS A 11 9.62 6.58 14.02
CA LYS A 11 11.07 6.39 13.96
C LYS A 11 11.58 6.16 12.53
N LYS A 12 10.87 5.37 11.73
CA LYS A 12 11.19 5.14 10.32
C LYS A 12 11.16 6.44 9.54
N LEU A 13 10.05 7.18 9.59
CA LEU A 13 9.88 8.43 8.85
C LEU A 13 10.89 9.50 9.28
N ARG A 14 11.16 9.64 10.59
CA ARG A 14 12.20 10.54 11.07
C ARG A 14 13.57 10.22 10.48
N LYS A 15 13.94 8.93 10.43
CA LYS A 15 15.21 8.50 9.81
C LYS A 15 15.26 8.76 8.32
N GLU A 16 14.16 8.59 7.60
CA GLU A 16 14.06 8.92 6.17
C GLU A 16 14.29 10.43 5.93
N LYS A 17 13.81 11.28 6.85
CA LYS A 17 14.11 12.73 6.87
C LYS A 17 15.52 13.07 7.39
N ARG A 18 16.30 12.08 7.81
CA ARG A 18 17.64 12.25 8.41
C ARG A 18 17.66 13.11 9.68
N TYR A 19 16.55 13.16 10.41
CA TYR A 19 16.48 13.88 11.68
C TYR A 19 16.97 13.01 12.84
N THR A 20 17.66 13.62 13.80
CA THR A 20 17.82 13.07 15.15
C THR A 20 16.52 13.23 15.93
N GLN A 21 16.34 12.48 17.03
CA GLN A 21 15.18 12.67 17.93
C GLN A 21 15.11 14.09 18.47
N LYS A 22 16.27 14.71 18.76
CA LYS A 22 16.37 16.09 19.22
C LYS A 22 15.89 17.09 18.17
N GLN A 23 16.31 16.91 16.91
CA GLN A 23 15.88 17.79 15.81
C GLN A 23 14.38 17.68 15.55
N LEU A 24 13.79 16.48 15.60
CA LEU A 24 12.35 16.33 15.47
C LEU A 24 11.61 16.97 16.65
N ALA A 25 12.13 16.81 17.88
CA ALA A 25 11.57 17.44 19.07
C ALA A 25 11.58 18.97 19.00
N GLU A 26 12.68 19.57 18.54
CA GLU A 26 12.80 21.02 18.32
C GLU A 26 11.76 21.54 17.33
N LYS A 27 11.56 20.83 16.20
CA LYS A 27 10.55 21.19 15.18
C LYS A 27 9.11 21.13 15.68
N LEU A 28 8.84 20.24 16.63
CA LEU A 28 7.51 20.04 17.22
C LEU A 28 7.33 20.82 18.54
N ASN A 29 8.35 21.54 18.98
CA ASN A 29 8.38 22.24 20.27
C ASN A 29 8.06 21.32 21.46
N VAL A 30 8.66 20.14 21.49
CA VAL A 30 8.54 19.14 22.57
C VAL A 30 9.92 18.72 23.09
N SER A 31 9.96 17.95 24.18
CA SER A 31 11.20 17.38 24.65
C SER A 31 11.67 16.20 23.79
N PHE A 32 12.99 15.96 23.72
CA PHE A 32 13.50 14.78 23.02
C PHE A 32 13.07 13.47 23.69
N GLN A 33 12.85 13.50 25.02
CA GLN A 33 12.32 12.37 25.79
C GLN A 33 10.91 11.99 25.31
N ALA A 34 10.06 12.97 24.97
CA ALA A 34 8.75 12.71 24.43
C ALA A 34 8.85 11.95 23.11
N VAL A 35 9.69 12.42 22.17
CA VAL A 35 9.93 11.72 20.89
C VAL A 35 10.48 10.32 21.12
N SER A 36 11.41 10.15 22.06
CA SER A 36 11.95 8.82 22.41
C SER A 36 10.87 7.87 22.91
N LYS A 37 9.97 8.34 23.79
CA LYS A 37 8.85 7.56 24.33
C LYS A 37 7.83 7.19 23.25
N TRP A 38 7.58 8.08 22.28
CA TRP A 38 6.74 7.77 21.14
C TRP A 38 7.35 6.65 20.28
N GLU A 39 8.65 6.75 19.99
CA GLU A 39 9.37 5.78 19.16
C GLU A 39 9.53 4.41 19.80
N THR A 40 9.48 4.32 21.13
CA THR A 40 9.48 3.05 21.86
C THR A 40 8.07 2.49 22.09
N GLY A 41 7.03 3.28 21.80
CA GLY A 41 5.63 2.90 22.03
C GLY A 41 5.21 3.03 23.50
N GLU A 42 6.05 3.64 24.36
CA GLU A 42 5.73 3.89 25.78
C GLU A 42 4.55 4.87 25.91
N THR A 43 4.55 5.92 25.08
CA THR A 43 3.47 6.90 24.99
C THR A 43 3.14 7.20 23.52
N LEU A 44 1.96 7.78 23.28
CA LEU A 44 1.60 8.35 21.99
C LEU A 44 1.78 9.87 21.99
N PRO A 45 1.97 10.49 20.80
CA PRO A 45 1.87 11.93 20.66
C PRO A 45 0.48 12.43 21.08
N ASP A 46 0.43 13.61 21.70
CA ASP A 46 -0.84 14.28 22.00
C ASP A 46 -1.62 14.55 20.69
N THR A 47 -2.95 14.49 20.77
CA THR A 47 -3.84 14.70 19.61
C THR A 47 -3.63 16.05 18.96
N SER A 48 -3.29 17.08 19.74
CA SER A 48 -2.99 18.43 19.25
C SER A 48 -1.72 18.49 18.39
N LEU A 49 -0.79 17.54 18.58
CA LEU A 49 0.49 17.47 17.86
C LEU A 49 0.42 16.59 16.62
N LEU A 50 -0.60 15.74 16.49
CA LEU A 50 -0.67 14.73 15.41
C LEU A 50 -0.60 15.36 14.01
N LEU A 51 -1.29 16.47 13.79
CA LEU A 51 -1.29 17.14 12.48
C LEU A 51 0.10 17.74 12.17
N THR A 52 0.72 18.41 13.14
CA THR A 52 2.05 19.00 12.98
C THR A 52 3.11 17.92 12.75
N LEU A 53 3.05 16.82 13.53
CA LEU A 53 3.93 15.67 13.37
C LEU A 53 3.76 15.02 11.99
N ALA A 54 2.52 14.83 11.52
CA ALA A 54 2.22 14.26 10.20
C ALA A 54 2.79 15.13 9.08
N ASN A 55 2.60 16.44 9.15
CA ASN A 55 3.14 17.40 8.17
C ASN A 55 4.67 17.39 8.16
N GLU A 56 5.30 17.43 9.33
CA GLU A 56 6.77 17.43 9.45
C GLU A 56 7.39 16.14 8.89
N LEU A 57 6.70 15.01 9.07
CA LEU A 57 7.14 13.70 8.57
C LEU A 57 6.64 13.35 7.16
N ASN A 58 5.94 14.28 6.47
CA ASN A 58 5.36 14.06 5.13
C ASN A 58 4.44 12.83 5.07
N THR A 59 3.54 12.70 6.02
CA THR A 59 2.56 11.62 6.09
C THR A 59 1.19 12.15 6.48
N SER A 60 0.17 11.30 6.52
CA SER A 60 -1.14 11.67 7.06
C SER A 60 -1.28 11.23 8.52
N VAL A 61 -2.14 11.92 9.28
CA VAL A 61 -2.50 11.52 10.65
C VAL A 61 -3.05 10.10 10.68
N GLU A 62 -3.87 9.74 9.69
CA GLU A 62 -4.42 8.39 9.56
C GLU A 62 -3.30 7.34 9.42
N ARG A 63 -2.32 7.57 8.55
CA ARG A 63 -1.17 6.66 8.39
C ARG A 63 -0.29 6.61 9.64
N LEU A 64 -0.11 7.72 10.34
CA LEU A 64 0.60 7.73 11.63
C LEU A 64 -0.08 6.80 12.62
N LEU A 65 -1.38 6.99 12.84
CA LEU A 65 -2.16 6.23 13.81
C LEU A 65 -2.31 4.74 13.45
N ASN A 66 -2.15 4.40 12.18
CA ASN A 66 -2.17 3.01 11.69
C ASN A 66 -0.77 2.40 11.55
N GLY A 67 0.28 3.02 12.11
CA GLY A 67 1.64 2.49 12.04
C GLY A 67 2.20 2.38 10.62
N GLY A 68 1.74 3.25 9.72
CA GLY A 68 2.14 3.26 8.30
C GLY A 68 1.35 2.31 7.40
N LYS A 69 0.45 1.51 7.97
CA LYS A 69 -0.43 0.66 7.17
C LYS A 69 -1.44 1.54 6.42
N ILE A 70 -1.69 1.21 5.18
CA ILE A 70 -2.84 1.77 4.45
C ILE A 70 -4.06 1.00 4.95
N VAL A 71 -4.83 1.63 5.84
CA VAL A 71 -6.12 1.06 6.25
C VAL A 71 -7.13 1.48 5.21
N MET A 72 -7.47 0.58 4.31
CA MET A 72 -8.69 0.72 3.54
C MET A 72 -9.84 0.61 4.54
N LYS A 73 -10.87 1.44 4.42
CA LYS A 73 -12.07 1.31 5.24
C LYS A 73 -12.60 -0.11 5.10
N GLU A 74 -12.95 -0.75 6.22
CA GLU A 74 -13.58 -2.08 6.19
C GLU A 74 -14.72 -2.07 5.15
N ASN A 75 -14.75 -3.10 4.29
CA ASN A 75 -15.67 -3.22 3.16
C ASN A 75 -15.49 -2.17 2.04
N THR A 76 -14.29 -1.59 1.85
CA THR A 76 -14.04 -0.79 0.65
C THR A 76 -14.23 -1.66 -0.58
N LEU A 77 -15.20 -1.27 -1.42
CA LEU A 77 -15.43 -1.95 -2.69
C LEU A 77 -14.33 -1.56 -3.68
N ILE A 78 -13.56 -2.54 -4.14
CA ILE A 78 -12.53 -2.30 -5.15
C ILE A 78 -13.17 -2.48 -6.52
N SER A 79 -12.95 -1.51 -7.39
CA SER A 79 -13.34 -1.63 -8.79
C SER A 79 -12.34 -2.50 -9.55
N VAL A 80 -12.82 -3.60 -10.08
CA VAL A 80 -12.05 -4.49 -10.98
C VAL A 80 -11.63 -3.75 -12.25
N LYS A 81 -12.49 -2.83 -12.72
CA LYS A 81 -12.17 -1.95 -13.84
C LYS A 81 -10.89 -1.13 -13.57
N ASN A 82 -10.76 -0.55 -12.37
CA ASN A 82 -9.59 0.24 -12.02
C ASN A 82 -8.30 -0.61 -12.00
N ILE A 83 -8.37 -1.87 -11.55
CA ILE A 83 -7.25 -2.81 -11.62
C ILE A 83 -6.85 -3.05 -13.08
N VAL A 84 -7.82 -3.38 -13.92
CA VAL A 84 -7.59 -3.64 -15.35
C VAL A 84 -7.03 -2.42 -16.08
N ASP A 85 -7.60 -1.24 -15.81
CA ASP A 85 -7.14 0.02 -16.41
C ASP A 85 -5.75 0.41 -15.90
N GLY A 86 -5.44 0.11 -14.63
CA GLY A 86 -4.09 0.27 -14.07
C GLY A 86 -3.03 -0.49 -14.86
N PHE A 87 -3.29 -1.74 -15.24
CA PHE A 87 -2.37 -2.51 -16.09
C PHE A 87 -2.27 -1.96 -17.51
N LYS A 88 -3.35 -1.41 -18.08
CA LYS A 88 -3.28 -0.72 -19.37
C LYS A 88 -2.41 0.54 -19.31
N TYR A 89 -2.51 1.31 -18.19
CA TYR A 89 -1.64 2.48 -17.98
C TYR A 89 -0.19 2.07 -17.75
N LEU A 90 0.06 0.95 -17.08
CA LEU A 90 1.40 0.41 -16.92
C LEU A 90 2.05 0.11 -18.29
N LEU A 91 1.31 -0.48 -19.22
CA LEU A 91 1.81 -0.70 -20.59
C LEU A 91 2.12 0.62 -21.32
N LYS A 92 1.33 1.68 -21.11
CA LYS A 92 1.66 3.01 -21.66
C LYS A 92 2.96 3.58 -21.09
N VAL A 93 3.32 3.28 -19.85
CA VAL A 93 4.62 3.63 -19.28
C VAL A 93 5.75 2.97 -20.08
N LYS A 94 5.60 1.68 -20.45
CA LYS A 94 6.53 0.98 -21.36
C LYS A 94 6.71 1.75 -22.67
N ASP A 95 5.60 2.19 -23.28
CA ASP A 95 5.65 2.93 -24.55
C ASP A 95 6.36 4.29 -24.42
N CYS A 96 6.18 4.99 -23.28
CA CYS A 96 6.80 6.28 -23.03
C CYS A 96 8.30 6.20 -22.76
N PHE A 97 8.74 5.22 -21.98
CA PHE A 97 10.15 5.12 -21.55
C PHE A 97 10.97 4.16 -22.40
N GLY A 98 10.33 3.32 -23.17
CA GLY A 98 10.94 2.26 -23.97
C GLY A 98 11.15 0.97 -23.19
N GLU A 99 10.98 -0.14 -23.89
CA GLU A 99 11.02 -1.51 -23.36
C GLU A 99 12.38 -1.88 -22.72
N LYS A 100 13.47 -1.29 -23.22
CA LYS A 100 14.84 -1.55 -22.73
C LYS A 100 15.35 -0.51 -21.74
N SER A 101 14.51 0.44 -21.32
CA SER A 101 14.93 1.45 -20.35
C SER A 101 15.17 0.84 -18.97
N THR A 102 16.17 1.32 -18.25
CA THR A 102 16.45 0.90 -16.86
C THR A 102 15.26 1.15 -15.94
N PHE A 103 14.51 2.22 -16.22
CA PHE A 103 13.30 2.54 -15.46
C PHE A 103 12.22 1.45 -15.63
N TRP A 104 11.89 1.09 -16.89
CA TRP A 104 10.92 0.07 -17.18
C TRP A 104 11.32 -1.30 -16.63
N LEU A 105 12.57 -1.71 -16.88
CA LEU A 105 13.09 -3.00 -16.41
C LEU A 105 13.09 -3.08 -14.88
N GLY A 106 13.49 -2.02 -14.17
CA GLY A 106 13.44 -1.97 -12.71
C GLY A 106 12.02 -2.03 -12.16
N LEU A 107 11.04 -1.39 -12.83
CA LEU A 107 9.64 -1.45 -12.46
C LEU A 107 9.08 -2.88 -12.59
N VAL A 108 9.34 -3.54 -13.73
CA VAL A 108 8.92 -4.93 -13.98
C VAL A 108 9.56 -5.89 -12.99
N GLU A 109 10.86 -5.76 -12.74
CA GLU A 109 11.58 -6.59 -11.75
C GLU A 109 10.99 -6.43 -10.34
N GLY A 110 10.71 -5.19 -9.94
CA GLY A 110 10.09 -4.91 -8.64
C GLY A 110 8.71 -5.56 -8.48
N ILE A 111 7.88 -5.51 -9.53
CA ILE A 111 6.56 -6.16 -9.54
C ILE A 111 6.71 -7.68 -9.53
N ASN A 112 7.56 -8.25 -10.40
CA ASN A 112 7.81 -9.68 -10.47
C ASN A 112 8.23 -10.25 -9.12
N LYS A 113 9.17 -9.59 -8.45
CA LYS A 113 9.63 -9.97 -7.12
C LYS A 113 8.51 -9.90 -6.07
N LYS A 114 7.68 -8.87 -6.10
CA LYS A 114 6.60 -8.65 -5.13
C LYS A 114 5.46 -9.64 -5.31
N MET A 115 5.11 -9.95 -6.55
CA MET A 115 3.99 -10.82 -6.91
C MET A 115 4.39 -12.28 -7.15
N ASN A 116 5.69 -12.57 -7.17
CA ASN A 116 6.23 -13.89 -7.50
C ASN A 116 5.70 -14.45 -8.83
N MET A 117 5.67 -13.61 -9.87
CA MET A 117 5.18 -13.96 -11.20
C MET A 117 5.96 -13.21 -12.27
N ASP A 118 5.89 -13.67 -13.52
CA ASP A 118 6.35 -12.91 -14.68
C ASP A 118 5.21 -11.99 -15.16
N LEU A 119 5.34 -10.70 -14.92
CA LEU A 119 4.35 -9.70 -15.26
C LEU A 119 4.11 -9.61 -16.77
N LEU A 120 5.18 -9.67 -17.57
CA LEU A 120 5.06 -9.50 -19.03
C LEU A 120 4.35 -10.69 -19.65
N ASP A 121 4.72 -11.91 -19.28
CA ASP A 121 4.03 -13.11 -19.70
C ASP A 121 2.57 -13.12 -19.21
N ALA A 122 2.33 -12.74 -17.96
CA ALA A 122 0.98 -12.67 -17.41
C ALA A 122 0.10 -11.64 -18.13
N LEU A 123 0.66 -10.48 -18.51
CA LEU A 123 -0.06 -9.45 -19.28
C LEU A 123 -0.35 -9.89 -20.72
N GLU A 124 0.51 -10.70 -21.32
CA GLU A 124 0.33 -11.17 -22.69
C GLU A 124 -0.58 -12.40 -22.75
N ASN A 125 -0.28 -13.41 -21.95
CA ASN A 125 -0.86 -14.76 -22.08
C ASN A 125 -1.83 -15.15 -20.95
N HIS A 126 -1.73 -14.49 -19.78
CA HIS A 126 -2.39 -14.94 -18.56
C HIS A 126 -3.12 -13.82 -17.77
N LYS A 127 -3.73 -12.87 -18.48
CA LYS A 127 -4.39 -11.67 -17.88
C LYS A 127 -5.39 -12.02 -16.77
N GLU A 128 -6.21 -13.04 -16.96
CA GLU A 128 -7.21 -13.42 -15.94
C GLU A 128 -6.57 -13.97 -14.67
N VAL A 129 -5.42 -14.65 -14.78
CA VAL A 129 -4.65 -15.09 -13.61
C VAL A 129 -4.10 -13.89 -12.87
N LEU A 130 -3.49 -12.94 -13.60
CA LEU A 130 -2.95 -11.71 -13.02
C LEU A 130 -4.03 -10.91 -12.28
N TYR A 131 -5.18 -10.69 -12.90
CA TYR A 131 -6.29 -9.95 -12.28
C TYR A 131 -6.81 -10.67 -11.06
N THR A 132 -6.96 -11.99 -11.12
CA THR A 132 -7.38 -12.82 -9.99
C THR A 132 -6.42 -12.68 -8.82
N GLU A 133 -5.12 -12.80 -9.06
CA GLU A 133 -4.08 -12.70 -8.03
C GLU A 133 -4.11 -11.33 -7.34
N VAL A 134 -4.19 -10.26 -8.13
CA VAL A 134 -4.27 -8.90 -7.58
C VAL A 134 -5.54 -8.70 -6.74
N ILE A 135 -6.70 -9.16 -7.23
CA ILE A 135 -7.96 -9.08 -6.49
C ILE A 135 -7.86 -9.83 -5.16
N LEU A 136 -7.32 -11.06 -5.17
CA LEU A 136 -7.15 -11.86 -3.96
C LEU A 136 -6.18 -11.21 -2.96
N GLN A 137 -5.12 -10.56 -3.42
CA GLN A 137 -4.22 -9.80 -2.54
C GLN A 137 -4.94 -8.66 -1.84
N TYR A 138 -5.80 -7.92 -2.54
CA TYR A 138 -6.61 -6.86 -1.94
C TYR A 138 -7.61 -7.41 -0.93
N ILE A 139 -8.33 -8.49 -1.26
CA ILE A 139 -9.29 -9.12 -0.34
C ILE A 139 -8.56 -9.61 0.93
N ASN A 140 -7.42 -10.30 0.79
CA ASN A 140 -6.73 -10.92 1.92
C ASN A 140 -5.94 -9.93 2.78
N ASN A 141 -5.26 -8.96 2.16
CA ASN A 141 -4.32 -8.09 2.86
C ASN A 141 -4.95 -6.77 3.32
N GLU A 142 -5.97 -6.30 2.60
CA GLU A 142 -6.55 -4.98 2.78
C GLU A 142 -8.01 -5.04 3.29
N ASN A 143 -8.50 -6.26 3.53
CA ASN A 143 -9.90 -6.50 3.95
C ASN A 143 -10.93 -5.79 3.06
N CYS A 144 -10.67 -5.82 1.75
CA CYS A 144 -11.52 -5.21 0.74
C CYS A 144 -12.51 -6.22 0.17
N LYS A 145 -13.57 -5.72 -0.46
CA LYS A 145 -14.53 -6.54 -1.20
C LYS A 145 -14.58 -6.12 -2.66
N VAL A 146 -15.07 -7.01 -3.52
CA VAL A 146 -15.28 -6.76 -4.93
C VAL A 146 -16.72 -7.07 -5.33
N ASP A 147 -17.21 -6.37 -6.33
CA ASP A 147 -18.47 -6.70 -6.98
C ASP A 147 -18.26 -7.88 -7.95
N ILE A 148 -18.92 -9.01 -7.68
CA ILE A 148 -18.77 -10.22 -8.49
C ILE A 148 -19.33 -10.03 -9.91
N ASP A 149 -20.35 -9.23 -10.09
CA ASP A 149 -20.87 -8.90 -11.43
C ASP A 149 -19.84 -8.08 -12.23
N GLU A 150 -19.07 -7.23 -11.57
CA GLU A 150 -17.95 -6.55 -12.19
C GLU A 150 -16.80 -7.52 -12.49
N VAL A 151 -16.47 -8.45 -11.59
CA VAL A 151 -15.45 -9.51 -11.83
C VAL A 151 -15.77 -10.27 -13.11
N ARG A 152 -17.03 -10.72 -13.30
CA ARG A 152 -17.48 -11.47 -14.47
C ARG A 152 -17.34 -10.71 -15.80
N LYS A 153 -17.25 -9.39 -15.78
CA LYS A 153 -16.99 -8.59 -16.99
C LYS A 153 -15.57 -8.80 -17.52
N TYR A 154 -14.60 -9.01 -16.63
CA TYR A 154 -13.16 -9.06 -16.98
C TYR A 154 -12.54 -10.44 -16.85
N ILE A 155 -13.10 -11.33 -16.03
CA ILE A 155 -12.65 -12.71 -15.79
C ILE A 155 -13.75 -13.65 -16.25
N LYS A 156 -13.47 -14.43 -17.30
CA LYS A 156 -14.45 -15.33 -17.96
C LYS A 156 -14.35 -16.76 -17.48
N LYS A 157 -13.17 -17.19 -17.00
CA LYS A 157 -12.96 -18.53 -16.50
C LYS A 157 -13.61 -18.72 -15.14
N GLU A 158 -14.68 -19.51 -15.08
CA GLU A 158 -15.50 -19.70 -13.89
C GLU A 158 -14.70 -20.16 -12.66
N LYS A 159 -13.64 -20.95 -12.84
CA LYS A 159 -12.76 -21.37 -11.75
C LYS A 159 -12.13 -20.20 -10.99
N TYR A 160 -11.81 -19.08 -11.67
CA TYR A 160 -11.22 -17.89 -11.03
C TYR A 160 -12.30 -17.03 -10.37
N VAL A 161 -13.48 -16.94 -10.99
CA VAL A 161 -14.63 -16.24 -10.40
C VAL A 161 -15.03 -16.92 -9.08
N ALA A 162 -15.21 -18.25 -9.10
CA ALA A 162 -15.54 -19.02 -7.89
C ALA A 162 -14.49 -18.89 -6.79
N LEU A 163 -13.20 -18.81 -7.17
CA LEU A 163 -12.13 -18.58 -6.21
C LEU A 163 -12.27 -17.21 -5.54
N ILE A 164 -12.51 -16.15 -6.31
CA ILE A 164 -12.71 -14.79 -5.80
C ILE A 164 -13.95 -14.74 -4.90
N GLU A 165 -15.09 -15.31 -5.32
CA GLU A 165 -16.32 -15.39 -4.53
C GLU A 165 -16.09 -16.02 -3.16
N ARG A 166 -15.34 -17.15 -3.12
CA ARG A 166 -15.01 -17.84 -1.86
C ARG A 166 -14.26 -16.95 -0.87
N PHE A 167 -13.34 -16.12 -1.34
CA PHE A 167 -12.57 -15.21 -0.49
C PHE A 167 -13.35 -13.93 -0.15
N ASN A 168 -14.17 -13.44 -1.09
CA ASN A 168 -14.97 -12.23 -0.93
C ASN A 168 -16.08 -12.38 0.13
N ASN A 169 -16.52 -13.63 0.42
CA ASN A 169 -17.57 -13.94 1.39
C ASN A 169 -17.02 -14.32 2.78
N LYS A 170 -15.73 -14.25 2.99
CA LYS A 170 -15.10 -14.42 4.31
C LYS A 170 -15.07 -13.10 5.07
#